data_abade0f1f64d49797dd1a8cdaeb9f3e4
#
_entry.id   abade0f1f64d49797dd1a8cdaeb9f3e4
#
_cell.length_a   1.000
_cell.length_b   1.000
_cell.length_c   1.000
_cell.angle_alpha   90.00
_cell.angle_beta   90.00
_cell.angle_gamma   90.00
#
_symmetry.space_group_name_H-M   'P 1'
#
loop_
_entity.id
_entity.type
_entity.pdbx_description
1 polymer ?
#
loop_
_entity_poly.entity_id
_entity_poly.type
_entity_poly.pdbx_seq_one_letter_code
_entity_poly.pdbx_strand_id
1 'polypeptide(L)'
;MPVFEKTLVVDGITPVGAYAALRGDSRDGCFLLESVVPGERWGRYSIIGVRPAREIVLEAEPGCDPFGRLSEVLPSTADDEPEIARRLATSHFGVVSYDAVHSAFKVDPWPDRPAAIVRLLSEPTVVVFDNLEQTATIAGTRASEVERVEAALTRTLALAPLPAPDAASVPI
;
A
#
# COMPACT_ATOMS: atom_id res chain seq x y z
N MET A 1 17.35 -8.70 4.26
CA MET A 1 16.42 -9.75 3.78
C MET A 1 16.44 -9.78 2.26
N PRO A 2 16.39 -10.94 1.57
CA PRO A 2 16.35 -10.95 0.12
C PRO A 2 15.06 -10.31 -0.40
N VAL A 3 15.15 -9.48 -1.44
CA VAL A 3 14.02 -8.92 -2.16
C VAL A 3 14.02 -9.49 -3.57
N PHE A 4 12.88 -10.06 -3.98
CA PHE A 4 12.62 -10.56 -5.33
C PHE A 4 11.95 -9.45 -6.13
N GLU A 5 12.32 -9.35 -7.42
CA GLU A 5 11.86 -8.26 -8.26
C GLU A 5 11.60 -8.74 -9.68
N LYS A 6 10.57 -8.15 -10.33
CA LYS A 6 10.24 -8.33 -11.74
C LYS A 6 9.70 -7.04 -12.31
N THR A 7 10.09 -6.70 -13.54
CA THR A 7 9.59 -5.53 -14.26
C THR A 7 8.81 -5.95 -15.49
N LEU A 8 7.65 -5.33 -15.69
CA LEU A 8 6.75 -5.54 -16.80
C LEU A 8 6.55 -4.24 -17.58
N VAL A 9 6.36 -4.34 -18.89
CA VAL A 9 5.82 -3.24 -19.69
C VAL A 9 4.30 -3.26 -19.59
N VAL A 10 3.68 -2.10 -19.33
CA VAL A 10 2.27 -2.01 -18.93
C VAL A 10 1.45 -1.05 -19.80
N ASP A 11 1.55 -1.17 -21.10
CA ASP A 11 0.86 -0.30 -22.07
C ASP A 11 -0.68 -0.30 -21.97
N GLY A 12 -1.27 -1.30 -21.34
CA GLY A 12 -2.73 -1.46 -21.29
C GLY A 12 -3.31 -1.58 -19.87
N ILE A 13 -2.50 -1.41 -18.83
CA ILE A 13 -2.93 -1.55 -17.45
C ILE A 13 -2.82 -0.21 -16.74
N THR A 14 -3.95 0.29 -16.21
CA THR A 14 -3.90 1.45 -15.31
C THR A 14 -3.63 1.00 -13.87
N PRO A 15 -3.00 1.86 -13.04
CA PRO A 15 -2.81 1.55 -11.61
C PRO A 15 -4.11 1.18 -10.89
N VAL A 16 -5.21 1.87 -11.19
CA VAL A 16 -6.54 1.58 -10.61
C VAL A 16 -7.06 0.21 -11.05
N GLY A 17 -6.91 -0.13 -12.34
CA GLY A 17 -7.30 -1.44 -12.88
C GLY A 17 -6.48 -2.57 -12.26
N ALA A 18 -5.17 -2.38 -12.15
CA ALA A 18 -4.27 -3.31 -11.48
C ALA A 18 -4.65 -3.50 -10.00
N TYR A 19 -4.91 -2.40 -9.28
CA TYR A 19 -5.35 -2.47 -7.89
C TYR A 19 -6.65 -3.26 -7.73
N ALA A 20 -7.65 -3.01 -8.58
CA ALA A 20 -8.90 -3.74 -8.55
C ALA A 20 -8.71 -5.26 -8.76
N ALA A 21 -7.85 -5.64 -9.71
CA ALA A 21 -7.53 -7.04 -9.98
C ALA A 21 -6.74 -7.72 -8.85
N LEU A 22 -5.78 -7.01 -8.26
CA LEU A 22 -4.91 -7.55 -7.21
C LEU A 22 -5.61 -7.64 -5.85
N ARG A 23 -6.51 -6.70 -5.57
CA ARG A 23 -7.31 -6.68 -4.35
C ARG A 23 -8.27 -7.89 -4.30
N GLY A 24 -8.85 -8.29 -5.43
CA GLY A 24 -9.91 -9.30 -5.49
C GLY A 24 -11.11 -8.87 -4.64
N ASP A 25 -11.70 -9.82 -3.94
CA ASP A 25 -12.83 -9.58 -3.03
C ASP A 25 -12.38 -9.14 -1.62
N SER A 26 -11.10 -9.31 -1.30
CA SER A 26 -10.55 -8.88 0.00
C SER A 26 -10.25 -7.38 -0.02
N ARG A 27 -10.69 -6.70 1.05
CA ARG A 27 -10.35 -5.29 1.29
C ARG A 27 -9.22 -5.12 2.28
N ASP A 28 -8.83 -6.23 2.93
CA ASP A 28 -7.84 -6.19 4.00
C ASP A 28 -6.43 -6.30 3.45
N GLY A 29 -5.54 -5.50 4.00
CA GLY A 29 -4.11 -5.58 3.70
C GLY A 29 -3.70 -5.15 2.30
N CYS A 30 -4.44 -4.24 1.65
CA CYS A 30 -4.06 -3.66 0.37
C CYS A 30 -4.28 -2.15 0.34
N PHE A 31 -3.45 -1.44 -0.45
CA PHE A 31 -3.54 0.00 -0.64
C PHE A 31 -3.13 0.41 -2.05
N LEU A 32 -3.60 1.57 -2.48
CA LEU A 32 -3.16 2.30 -3.67
C LEU A 32 -2.78 3.72 -3.25
N LEU A 33 -1.55 4.11 -3.55
CA LEU A 33 -1.07 5.47 -3.42
C LEU A 33 -0.88 6.03 -4.84
N GLU A 34 -1.67 7.02 -5.17
CA GLU A 34 -1.67 7.64 -6.49
C GLU A 34 -1.59 9.16 -6.33
N SER A 35 -0.70 9.78 -7.07
CA SER A 35 -0.60 11.23 -7.16
C SER A 35 -0.96 11.66 -8.57
N VAL A 36 -2.03 12.43 -8.68
CA VAL A 36 -2.49 12.97 -9.98
C VAL A 36 -2.36 14.48 -9.94
N VAL A 37 -1.25 14.99 -10.47
CA VAL A 37 -1.11 16.44 -10.71
C VAL A 37 -0.90 16.66 -12.21
N PRO A 38 -1.86 17.25 -12.92
CA PRO A 38 -1.69 17.55 -14.34
C PRO A 38 -0.52 18.50 -14.56
N GLY A 39 0.47 18.08 -15.35
CA GLY A 39 1.54 18.95 -15.83
C GLY A 39 2.83 19.00 -15.02
N GLU A 40 2.95 18.32 -13.88
CA GLU A 40 4.14 18.33 -13.05
C GLU A 40 4.72 16.95 -12.73
N ARG A 41 6.00 16.90 -12.33
CA ARG A 41 6.76 15.67 -12.03
C ARG A 41 6.21 14.81 -10.87
N TRP A 42 5.20 15.28 -10.16
CA TRP A 42 4.66 14.67 -8.94
C TRP A 42 3.76 13.45 -9.19
N GLY A 43 3.32 13.24 -10.42
CA GLY A 43 2.48 12.10 -10.81
C GLY A 43 3.25 10.95 -11.48
N ARG A 44 4.59 10.89 -11.36
CA ARG A 44 5.38 9.87 -12.06
C ARG A 44 5.07 8.46 -11.56
N TYR A 45 4.94 8.29 -10.25
CA TYR A 45 4.77 6.97 -9.66
C TYR A 45 3.38 6.77 -9.07
N SER A 46 2.83 5.57 -9.31
CA SER A 46 1.68 5.03 -8.58
C SER A 46 2.12 3.74 -7.89
N ILE A 47 1.73 3.55 -6.62
CA ILE A 47 2.23 2.45 -5.79
C ILE A 47 1.05 1.64 -5.28
N ILE A 48 1.04 0.33 -5.56
CA ILE A 48 0.10 -0.62 -5.00
C ILE A 48 0.83 -1.50 -4.01
N GLY A 49 0.25 -1.72 -2.84
CA GLY A 49 0.72 -2.73 -1.89
C GLY A 49 -0.36 -3.75 -1.63
N VAL A 50 0.02 -5.03 -1.68
CA VAL A 50 -0.87 -6.16 -1.43
C VAL A 50 -0.16 -7.24 -0.63
N ARG A 51 -0.93 -8.09 0.02
CA ARG A 51 -0.43 -9.31 0.68
C ARG A 51 0.75 -9.03 1.62
N PRO A 52 0.56 -8.20 2.65
CA PRO A 52 1.63 -7.92 3.61
C PRO A 52 2.07 -9.22 4.29
N ALA A 53 3.34 -9.28 4.72
CA ALA A 53 3.84 -10.42 5.47
C ALA A 53 3.20 -10.49 6.86
N ARG A 54 2.91 -9.33 7.44
CA ARG A 54 2.25 -9.20 8.75
C ARG A 54 1.53 -7.87 8.87
N GLU A 55 0.61 -7.81 9.83
CA GLU A 55 -0.01 -6.59 10.31
C GLU A 55 0.50 -6.28 11.73
N ILE A 56 0.83 -5.03 11.99
CA ILE A 56 1.18 -4.52 13.32
C ILE A 56 0.01 -3.66 13.78
N VAL A 57 -0.59 -4.05 14.91
CA VAL A 57 -1.68 -3.30 15.54
C VAL A 57 -1.24 -2.94 16.96
N LEU A 58 -1.29 -1.65 17.28
CA LEU A 58 -1.10 -1.18 18.64
C LEU A 58 -2.42 -0.60 19.15
N GLU A 59 -2.86 -1.13 20.28
CA GLU A 59 -4.06 -0.63 20.95
C GLU A 59 -3.70 0.48 21.93
N ALA A 60 -4.68 1.33 22.20
CA ALA A 60 -4.56 2.39 23.16
C ALA A 60 -4.59 1.80 24.59
N GLU A 61 -3.48 1.90 25.28
CA GLU A 61 -3.35 1.52 26.69
C GLU A 61 -3.04 2.75 27.54
N PRO A 62 -3.67 2.93 28.72
CA PRO A 62 -3.38 4.04 29.61
C PRO A 62 -1.89 4.09 30.00
N GLY A 63 -1.25 5.23 29.79
CA GLY A 63 0.15 5.45 30.12
C GLY A 63 1.17 4.78 29.20
N CYS A 64 0.73 4.17 28.09
CA CYS A 64 1.60 3.59 27.08
C CYS A 64 2.07 4.67 26.08
N ASP A 65 3.36 4.66 25.76
CA ASP A 65 3.90 5.45 24.64
C ASP A 65 3.83 4.64 23.33
N PRO A 66 2.89 4.96 22.43
CA PRO A 66 2.74 4.22 21.17
C PRO A 66 3.95 4.39 20.24
N PHE A 67 4.66 5.52 20.33
CA PHE A 67 5.82 5.77 19.47
C PHE A 67 7.06 5.01 19.99
N GLY A 68 7.24 4.92 21.29
CA GLY A 68 8.24 4.04 21.89
C GLY A 68 8.02 2.58 21.51
N ARG A 69 6.78 2.09 21.62
CA ARG A 69 6.43 0.72 21.19
C ARG A 69 6.64 0.49 19.69
N LEU A 70 6.34 1.48 18.85
CA LEU A 70 6.63 1.40 17.42
C LEU A 70 8.11 1.23 17.15
N SER A 71 8.97 2.01 17.85
CA SER A 71 10.42 1.92 17.65
C SER A 71 11.01 0.55 18.06
N GLU A 72 10.34 -0.18 18.96
CA GLU A 72 10.75 -1.53 19.37
C GLU A 72 10.36 -2.61 18.33
N VAL A 73 9.24 -2.43 17.64
CA VAL A 73 8.70 -3.43 16.70
C VAL A 73 9.09 -3.17 15.25
N LEU A 74 9.43 -1.92 14.91
CA LEU A 74 9.91 -1.56 13.58
C LEU A 74 11.42 -1.81 13.49
N PRO A 75 11.88 -2.64 12.56
CA PRO A 75 13.31 -2.79 12.35
C PRO A 75 13.91 -1.46 11.89
N SER A 76 15.14 -1.19 12.32
CA SER A 76 15.92 -0.09 11.76
C SER A 76 16.14 -0.39 10.27
N THR A 77 15.52 0.40 9.40
CA THR A 77 15.75 0.29 7.96
C THR A 77 17.11 0.93 7.65
N ALA A 78 18.00 0.17 7.02
CA ALA A 78 19.14 0.77 6.38
C ALA A 78 18.66 1.52 5.14
N ASP A 79 18.90 2.82 5.07
CA ASP A 79 18.51 3.69 3.95
C ASP A 79 19.31 3.44 2.65
N ASP A 80 20.08 2.36 2.58
CA ASP A 80 21.05 2.09 1.51
C ASP A 80 20.46 1.39 0.29
N GLU A 81 19.14 1.13 0.24
CA GLU A 81 18.51 0.50 -0.93
C GLU A 81 18.13 1.59 -1.96
N PRO A 82 18.85 1.70 -3.09
CA PRO A 82 18.63 2.75 -4.07
C PRO A 82 17.34 2.56 -4.88
N GLU A 83 16.94 1.30 -5.10
CA GLU A 83 15.78 0.97 -5.91
C GLU A 83 14.46 1.18 -5.14
N ILE A 84 13.60 2.07 -5.66
CA ILE A 84 12.36 2.45 -4.99
C ILE A 84 11.46 1.25 -4.67
N ALA A 85 11.27 0.32 -5.59
CA ALA A 85 10.40 -0.83 -5.41
C ALA A 85 10.94 -1.76 -4.30
N ARG A 86 12.24 -2.00 -4.27
CA ARG A 86 12.90 -2.82 -3.25
C ARG A 86 12.80 -2.20 -1.85
N ARG A 87 13.02 -0.89 -1.74
CA ARG A 87 12.87 -0.15 -0.49
C ARG A 87 11.42 -0.20 0.02
N LEU A 88 10.44 -0.02 -0.86
CA LEU A 88 9.03 -0.08 -0.49
C LEU A 88 8.60 -1.50 -0.07
N ALA A 89 9.14 -2.56 -0.70
CA ALA A 89 8.84 -3.94 -0.35
C ALA A 89 9.28 -4.34 1.09
N THR A 90 10.22 -3.60 1.67
CA THR A 90 10.68 -3.80 3.06
C THR A 90 10.14 -2.75 4.02
N SER A 91 9.26 -1.86 3.55
CA SER A 91 8.70 -0.75 4.32
C SER A 91 7.40 -1.15 5.04
N HIS A 92 6.91 -0.21 5.83
CA HIS A 92 5.66 -0.32 6.59
C HIS A 92 4.69 0.76 6.15
N PHE A 93 3.44 0.38 5.91
CA PHE A 93 2.39 1.26 5.40
C PHE A 93 1.16 1.18 6.29
N GLY A 94 0.57 2.31 6.63
CA GLY A 94 -0.65 2.27 7.42
C GLY A 94 -1.01 3.61 8.00
N VAL A 95 -1.68 3.58 9.14
CA VAL A 95 -2.22 4.75 9.81
C VAL A 95 -1.80 4.77 11.27
N VAL A 96 -1.55 5.98 11.74
CA VAL A 96 -1.53 6.33 13.17
C VAL A 96 -2.77 7.18 13.41
N SER A 97 -3.65 6.72 14.29
CA SER A 97 -4.84 7.45 14.66
C SER A 97 -4.47 8.79 15.31
N TYR A 98 -5.29 9.80 15.09
CA TYR A 98 -5.13 11.08 15.80
C TYR A 98 -5.18 10.88 17.33
N ASP A 99 -5.88 9.87 17.81
CA ASP A 99 -5.97 9.55 19.25
C ASP A 99 -4.63 9.19 19.91
N ALA A 100 -3.60 8.85 19.11
CA ALA A 100 -2.24 8.67 19.65
C ALA A 100 -1.69 9.94 20.33
N VAL A 101 -2.24 11.11 20.02
CA VAL A 101 -1.92 12.40 20.65
C VAL A 101 -2.14 12.37 22.16
N HIS A 102 -3.16 11.63 22.63
CA HIS A 102 -3.47 11.53 24.06
C HIS A 102 -2.31 10.94 24.87
N SER A 103 -1.61 9.97 24.30
CA SER A 103 -0.42 9.39 24.93
C SER A 103 0.77 10.36 24.90
N ALA A 104 0.98 11.07 23.79
CA ALA A 104 2.09 12.02 23.62
C ALA A 104 1.97 13.24 24.55
N PHE A 105 0.75 13.75 24.76
CA PHE A 105 0.50 14.97 25.51
C PHE A 105 -0.13 14.72 26.91
N LYS A 106 -0.33 13.45 27.31
CA LYS A 106 -0.96 13.06 28.58
C LYS A 106 -2.33 13.72 28.81
N VAL A 107 -3.09 13.82 27.74
CA VAL A 107 -4.45 14.34 27.75
C VAL A 107 -5.43 13.17 27.95
N ASP A 108 -6.53 13.40 28.66
CA ASP A 108 -7.55 12.38 28.84
C ASP A 108 -8.12 11.91 27.48
N PRO A 109 -8.19 10.59 27.27
CA PRO A 109 -8.69 10.05 26.03
C PRO A 109 -10.19 10.35 25.84
N TRP A 110 -10.62 10.54 24.60
CA TRP A 110 -12.02 10.69 24.28
C TRP A 110 -12.79 9.38 24.52
N PRO A 111 -14.05 9.44 24.96
CA PRO A 111 -14.79 8.26 25.39
C PRO A 111 -15.01 7.25 24.26
N ASP A 112 -15.15 7.70 23.03
CA ASP A 112 -15.46 6.87 21.86
C ASP A 112 -14.22 6.60 20.96
N ARG A 113 -13.01 6.65 21.53
CA ARG A 113 -11.78 6.39 20.77
C ARG A 113 -11.72 4.97 20.20
N PRO A 114 -11.10 4.77 19.03
CA PRO A 114 -10.85 3.43 18.50
C PRO A 114 -9.87 2.67 19.42
N ALA A 115 -10.06 1.35 19.55
CA ALA A 115 -9.16 0.51 20.30
C ALA A 115 -7.74 0.53 19.71
N ALA A 116 -7.64 0.41 18.38
CA ALA A 116 -6.37 0.45 17.66
C ALA A 116 -5.97 1.88 17.32
N ILE A 117 -4.83 2.33 17.85
CA ILE A 117 -4.25 3.65 17.57
C ILE A 117 -3.19 3.62 16.47
N VAL A 118 -2.64 2.45 16.20
CA VAL A 118 -1.70 2.22 15.10
C VAL A 118 -2.07 0.94 14.38
N ARG A 119 -2.09 0.98 13.07
CA ARG A 119 -2.26 -0.19 12.22
C ARG A 119 -1.33 -0.08 11.02
N LEU A 120 -0.34 -0.96 10.91
CA LEU A 120 0.65 -0.99 9.85
C LEU A 120 0.67 -2.34 9.15
N LEU A 121 0.74 -2.29 7.83
CA LEU A 121 1.02 -3.42 6.95
C LEU A 121 2.53 -3.48 6.71
N SER A 122 3.16 -4.58 7.09
CA SER A 122 4.60 -4.77 6.99
C SER A 122 4.97 -5.65 5.81
N GLU A 123 6.01 -5.24 5.09
CA GLU A 123 6.60 -6.02 4.01
C GLU A 123 5.55 -6.47 2.98
N PRO A 124 4.77 -5.54 2.40
CA PRO A 124 3.84 -5.88 1.34
C PRO A 124 4.59 -6.31 0.09
N THR A 125 3.93 -7.10 -0.77
CA THR A 125 4.34 -7.17 -2.16
C THR A 125 3.86 -5.89 -2.83
N VAL A 126 4.79 -5.09 -3.37
CA VAL A 126 4.50 -3.81 -3.99
C VAL A 126 4.54 -3.89 -5.51
N VAL A 127 3.74 -3.08 -6.16
CA VAL A 127 3.81 -2.80 -7.59
C VAL A 127 4.00 -1.30 -7.75
N VAL A 128 5.13 -0.90 -8.30
CA VAL A 128 5.46 0.50 -8.57
C VAL A 128 5.31 0.75 -10.06
N PHE A 129 4.30 1.51 -10.44
CA PHE A 129 4.12 2.01 -11.80
C PHE A 129 5.00 3.22 -12.01
N ASP A 130 5.82 3.21 -13.04
CA ASP A 130 6.46 4.41 -13.60
C ASP A 130 5.64 4.85 -14.82
N ASN A 131 4.80 5.86 -14.62
CA ASN A 131 3.91 6.38 -15.66
C ASN A 131 4.66 7.06 -16.82
N LEU A 132 5.92 7.46 -16.58
CA LEU A 132 6.76 8.04 -17.62
C LEU A 132 7.37 6.97 -18.53
N GLU A 133 7.90 5.90 -17.89
CA GLU A 133 8.55 4.79 -18.62
C GLU A 133 7.55 3.71 -19.06
N GLN A 134 6.28 3.82 -18.66
CA GLN A 134 5.22 2.83 -18.90
C GLN A 134 5.61 1.41 -18.46
N THR A 135 6.23 1.35 -17.28
CA THR A 135 6.65 0.09 -16.66
C THR A 135 6.00 -0.09 -15.30
N ALA A 136 5.90 -1.34 -14.85
CA ALA A 136 5.54 -1.69 -13.49
C ALA A 136 6.58 -2.64 -12.91
N THR A 137 7.18 -2.24 -11.80
CA THR A 137 8.13 -3.06 -11.05
C THR A 137 7.42 -3.69 -9.86
N ILE A 138 7.39 -5.02 -9.83
CA ILE A 138 6.85 -5.83 -8.74
C ILE A 138 8.02 -6.19 -7.82
N ALA A 139 7.92 -5.92 -6.53
CA ALA A 139 8.93 -6.29 -5.56
C ALA A 139 8.31 -6.83 -4.27
N GLY A 140 8.98 -7.81 -3.64
CA GLY A 140 8.52 -8.41 -2.39
C GLY A 140 9.58 -9.29 -1.74
N THR A 141 9.40 -9.56 -0.46
CA THR A 141 10.31 -10.44 0.33
C THR A 141 10.01 -11.93 0.11
N ARG A 142 8.90 -12.26 -0.58
CA ARG A 142 8.44 -13.63 -0.87
C ARG A 142 8.30 -13.85 -2.37
N ALA A 143 9.15 -14.70 -2.95
CA ALA A 143 9.16 -14.99 -4.39
C ALA A 143 7.78 -15.44 -4.92
N SER A 144 7.09 -16.33 -4.19
CA SER A 144 5.78 -16.85 -4.58
C SER A 144 4.70 -15.77 -4.69
N GLU A 145 4.76 -14.72 -3.87
CA GLU A 145 3.82 -13.61 -3.95
C GLU A 145 4.14 -12.68 -5.12
N VAL A 146 5.42 -12.46 -5.43
CA VAL A 146 5.85 -11.73 -6.62
C VAL A 146 5.36 -12.42 -7.89
N GLU A 147 5.52 -13.75 -8.00
CA GLU A 147 5.02 -14.55 -9.13
C GLU A 147 3.49 -14.51 -9.24
N ARG A 148 2.79 -14.57 -8.11
CA ARG A 148 1.32 -14.49 -8.07
C ARG A 148 0.81 -13.13 -8.56
N VAL A 149 1.45 -12.05 -8.12
CA VAL A 149 1.12 -10.69 -8.56
C VAL A 149 1.41 -10.50 -10.04
N GLU A 150 2.57 -10.98 -10.54
CA GLU A 150 2.90 -10.98 -11.95
C GLU A 150 1.84 -11.68 -12.79
N ALA A 151 1.46 -12.90 -12.41
CA ALA A 151 0.44 -13.68 -13.10
C ALA A 151 -0.94 -12.99 -13.09
N ALA A 152 -1.30 -12.30 -12.01
CA ALA A 152 -2.55 -11.56 -11.92
C ALA A 152 -2.54 -10.33 -12.84
N LEU A 153 -1.45 -9.56 -12.89
CA LEU A 153 -1.31 -8.41 -13.78
C LEU A 153 -1.34 -8.83 -15.24
N THR A 154 -0.63 -9.89 -15.59
CA THR A 154 -0.61 -10.43 -16.97
C THR A 154 -2.01 -10.85 -17.44
N ARG A 155 -2.84 -11.41 -16.55
CA ARG A 155 -4.24 -11.75 -16.87
C ARG A 155 -5.13 -10.52 -16.98
N THR A 156 -4.85 -9.46 -16.27
CA THR A 156 -5.64 -8.21 -16.26
C THR A 156 -5.61 -7.50 -17.60
N LEU A 157 -4.59 -7.72 -18.42
CA LEU A 157 -4.53 -7.24 -19.82
C LEU A 157 -5.70 -7.73 -20.69
N ALA A 158 -6.42 -8.77 -20.26
CA ALA A 158 -7.55 -9.35 -20.96
C ALA A 158 -8.93 -8.93 -20.39
N LEU A 159 -9.00 -7.90 -19.54
CA LEU A 159 -10.27 -7.44 -18.97
C LEU A 159 -11.22 -6.91 -20.05
N ALA A 160 -12.46 -7.43 -20.02
CA ALA A 160 -13.54 -6.91 -20.85
C ALA A 160 -13.81 -5.44 -20.52
N PRO A 161 -14.19 -4.62 -21.52
CA PRO A 161 -14.54 -3.23 -21.26
C PRO A 161 -15.68 -3.15 -20.23
N LEU A 162 -15.58 -2.20 -19.30
CA LEU A 162 -16.64 -1.92 -18.35
C LEU A 162 -17.94 -1.62 -19.10
N PRO A 163 -19.09 -2.14 -18.67
CA PRO A 163 -20.37 -1.76 -19.24
C PRO A 163 -20.54 -0.26 -19.12
N ALA A 164 -21.03 0.37 -20.21
CA ALA A 164 -21.33 1.79 -20.19
C ALA A 164 -22.31 2.11 -19.02
N PRO A 165 -22.11 3.20 -18.28
CA PRO A 165 -23.02 3.59 -17.24
C PRO A 165 -24.42 3.80 -17.84
N ASP A 166 -25.43 3.24 -17.19
CA ASP A 166 -26.81 3.43 -17.60
C ASP A 166 -27.19 4.92 -17.43
N ALA A 167 -27.42 5.59 -18.56
CA ALA A 167 -27.74 7.02 -18.59
C ALA A 167 -29.02 7.38 -17.79
N ALA A 168 -29.85 6.38 -17.47
CA ALA A 168 -31.06 6.55 -16.67
C ALA A 168 -30.82 6.70 -15.16
N SER A 169 -29.60 6.46 -14.68
CA SER A 169 -29.29 6.45 -13.25
C SER A 169 -28.59 7.71 -12.73
N VAL A 170 -28.43 8.75 -13.54
CA VAL A 170 -27.88 10.03 -13.10
C VAL A 170 -29.04 10.93 -12.65
N PRO A 171 -29.26 11.15 -11.34
CA PRO A 171 -30.22 12.15 -10.89
C PRO A 171 -29.72 13.55 -11.27
N ILE A 172 -30.57 14.29 -11.98
CA ILE A 172 -30.37 15.71 -12.30
C ILE A 172 -30.64 16.55 -11.06
#